data_de1c43c473d2b7d5eb0134e678367af8
#
_entry.id   de1c43c473d2b7d5eb0134e678367af8
#
_cell.length_a   1.000
_cell.length_b   1.000
_cell.length_c   1.000
_cell.angle_alpha   90.00
_cell.angle_beta   90.00
_cell.angle_gamma   90.00
#
_symmetry.space_group_name_H-M   'P 1'
#
loop_
_entity.id
_entity.type
_entity.pdbx_description
1 polymer ?
#
loop_
_entity_poly.entity_id
_entity_poly.type
_entity_poly.pdbx_seq_one_letter_code
_entity_poly.pdbx_strand_id
1 'polypeptide(L)'
;MKLILSSSPHAHAKNSVSSMMRDVIIALLPAAGCSVWFVGMRAVWLIAVCIAASVVTEAVCRIAMKRENSIGDFSAVLTGLLLALNLPPDLPLWMAVAGSVFAIAVAKQVFGGLGYNPFNPALSARAFMLISFTGAMTTWSNPVGYESVTGATSVDAVTCATPLMFIKKGDVSQLTSLKSFLLGNIGGCIGETCAVALLIGAAYLIVRKVITWHIPVSFLATMFVFALFKGGVPPILHVLSGGAIIGACFMATDYVTSPITAKGKIVFGIGCGLLTMCIRSGGGYPEGVSFAILIMNAVTPLINRYTQPKPFGRK
;
A
#
# COMPACT_ATOMS: atom_id res chain seq x y z
N MET A 1 -46.97 -17.60 -5.90
CA MET A 1 -45.54 -17.85 -6.02
C MET A 1 -44.95 -16.75 -6.89
N LYS A 2 -44.14 -15.81 -6.36
CA LYS A 2 -43.51 -14.77 -7.19
C LYS A 2 -42.29 -15.39 -7.88
N LEU A 3 -42.31 -15.55 -9.16
CA LEU A 3 -41.17 -15.96 -9.97
C LEU A 3 -40.20 -14.79 -10.06
N ILE A 4 -38.95 -15.03 -9.64
CA ILE A 4 -37.85 -14.06 -9.75
C ILE A 4 -37.11 -14.37 -11.05
N LEU A 5 -37.23 -13.49 -12.02
CA LEU A 5 -36.44 -13.52 -13.26
C LEU A 5 -35.12 -12.81 -12.96
N SER A 6 -34.01 -13.54 -12.97
CA SER A 6 -32.67 -12.99 -12.87
C SER A 6 -31.90 -13.27 -14.16
N SER A 7 -31.08 -12.29 -14.61
CA SER A 7 -30.14 -12.53 -15.71
C SER A 7 -29.04 -13.50 -15.31
N SER A 8 -28.54 -14.32 -16.25
CA SER A 8 -27.38 -15.17 -16.02
C SER A 8 -26.12 -14.34 -15.71
N PRO A 9 -25.20 -14.86 -14.86
CA PRO A 9 -25.17 -16.22 -14.32
C PRO A 9 -26.08 -16.40 -13.11
N HIS A 10 -26.74 -17.56 -13.01
CA HIS A 10 -27.63 -17.91 -11.89
C HIS A 10 -26.88 -18.47 -10.66
N ALA A 11 -25.62 -18.84 -10.84
CA ALA A 11 -24.75 -19.27 -9.73
C ALA A 11 -23.96 -18.06 -9.20
N HIS A 12 -24.21 -17.72 -7.94
CA HIS A 12 -23.51 -16.63 -7.25
C HIS A 12 -22.47 -17.20 -6.29
N ALA A 13 -21.25 -16.62 -6.32
CA ALA A 13 -20.24 -16.94 -5.30
C ALA A 13 -20.71 -16.41 -3.93
N LYS A 14 -20.36 -17.15 -2.85
CA LYS A 14 -20.66 -16.70 -1.47
C LYS A 14 -19.90 -15.41 -1.07
N ASN A 15 -18.82 -15.10 -1.78
CA ASN A 15 -17.97 -13.95 -1.50
C ASN A 15 -18.55 -12.69 -2.18
N SER A 16 -18.99 -11.73 -1.38
CA SER A 16 -19.37 -10.40 -1.84
C SER A 16 -18.16 -9.45 -1.80
N VAL A 17 -18.23 -8.34 -2.56
CA VAL A 17 -17.22 -7.28 -2.53
C VAL A 17 -17.00 -6.79 -1.10
N SER A 18 -18.07 -6.54 -0.35
CA SER A 18 -18.02 -6.12 1.06
C SER A 18 -17.30 -7.15 1.96
N SER A 19 -17.47 -8.45 1.70
CA SER A 19 -16.76 -9.50 2.45
C SER A 19 -15.25 -9.44 2.18
N MET A 20 -14.85 -9.28 0.91
CA MET A 20 -13.43 -9.19 0.54
C MET A 20 -12.78 -7.93 1.12
N MET A 21 -13.44 -6.77 1.07
CA MET A 21 -12.92 -5.53 1.65
C MET A 21 -12.76 -5.63 3.17
N ARG A 22 -13.71 -6.29 3.87
CA ARG A 22 -13.58 -6.57 5.30
C ARG A 22 -12.41 -7.50 5.62
N ASP A 23 -12.21 -8.55 4.84
CA ASP A 23 -11.06 -9.45 5.03
C ASP A 23 -9.72 -8.71 4.91
N VAL A 24 -9.59 -7.76 3.95
CA VAL A 24 -8.38 -6.94 3.82
C VAL A 24 -8.23 -5.99 5.01
N ILE A 25 -9.31 -5.37 5.49
CA ILE A 25 -9.27 -4.52 6.69
C ILE A 25 -8.81 -5.34 7.90
N ILE A 26 -9.38 -6.53 8.11
CA ILE A 26 -8.99 -7.44 9.21
C ILE A 26 -7.51 -7.81 9.10
N ALA A 27 -7.01 -8.09 7.89
CA ALA A 27 -5.61 -8.42 7.65
C ALA A 27 -4.65 -7.24 7.96
N LEU A 28 -5.11 -6.00 7.89
CA LEU A 28 -4.33 -4.80 8.21
C LEU A 28 -4.41 -4.41 9.70
N LEU A 29 -5.37 -4.94 10.47
CA LEU A 29 -5.51 -4.61 11.89
C LEU A 29 -4.26 -4.92 12.72
N PRO A 30 -3.54 -6.05 12.54
CA PRO A 30 -2.30 -6.29 13.29
C PRO A 30 -1.25 -5.22 13.02
N ALA A 31 -1.09 -4.79 11.77
CA ALA A 31 -0.15 -3.72 11.41
C ALA A 31 -0.57 -2.37 11.99
N ALA A 32 -1.86 -2.04 11.96
CA ALA A 32 -2.40 -0.84 12.59
C ALA A 32 -2.22 -0.88 14.13
N GLY A 33 -2.42 -2.03 14.77
CA GLY A 33 -2.18 -2.21 16.20
C GLY A 33 -0.71 -2.02 16.59
N CYS A 34 0.22 -2.61 15.83
CA CYS A 34 1.66 -2.37 16.02
C CYS A 34 2.01 -0.89 15.83
N SER A 35 1.42 -0.23 14.85
CA SER A 35 1.63 1.20 14.61
C SER A 35 1.21 2.05 15.81
N VAL A 36 0.07 1.74 16.41
CA VAL A 36 -0.41 2.42 17.61
C VAL A 36 0.54 2.18 18.80
N TRP A 37 1.10 0.98 18.91
CA TRP A 37 2.06 0.66 19.95
C TRP A 37 3.37 1.48 19.84
N PHE A 38 3.92 1.60 18.63
CA PHE A 38 5.21 2.27 18.39
C PHE A 38 5.10 3.79 18.24
N VAL A 39 4.03 4.29 17.63
CA VAL A 39 3.82 5.72 17.32
C VAL A 39 2.93 6.40 18.35
N GLY A 40 2.11 5.63 19.07
CA GLY A 40 1.20 6.15 20.09
C GLY A 40 -0.11 6.70 19.52
N MET A 41 -0.76 7.57 20.32
CA MET A 41 -2.10 8.12 20.02
C MET A 41 -2.16 8.92 18.72
N ARG A 42 -1.05 9.44 18.22
CA ARG A 42 -1.00 10.15 16.94
C ARG A 42 -1.39 9.26 15.76
N ALA A 43 -0.93 7.99 15.76
CA ALA A 43 -1.33 7.02 14.74
C ALA A 43 -2.85 6.77 14.75
N VAL A 44 -3.45 6.70 15.94
CA VAL A 44 -4.91 6.52 16.08
C VAL A 44 -5.67 7.68 15.44
N TRP A 45 -5.28 8.92 15.77
CA TRP A 45 -5.93 10.10 15.19
C TRP A 45 -5.77 10.17 13.68
N LEU A 46 -4.59 9.84 13.15
CA LEU A 46 -4.32 9.88 11.72
C LEU A 46 -5.15 8.83 10.98
N ILE A 47 -5.22 7.60 11.50
CA ILE A 47 -6.05 6.52 10.94
C ILE A 47 -7.53 6.92 10.98
N ALA A 48 -8.01 7.41 12.13
CA ALA A 48 -9.41 7.80 12.29
C ALA A 48 -9.83 8.95 11.35
N VAL A 49 -8.98 9.98 11.23
CA VAL A 49 -9.24 11.13 10.35
C VAL A 49 -9.21 10.71 8.88
N CYS A 50 -8.25 9.88 8.43
CA CYS A 50 -8.21 9.40 7.06
C CYS A 50 -9.44 8.56 6.70
N ILE A 51 -9.85 7.66 7.58
CA ILE A 51 -11.06 6.84 7.37
C ILE A 51 -12.30 7.73 7.32
N ALA A 52 -12.49 8.60 8.32
CA ALA A 52 -13.65 9.48 8.38
C ALA A 52 -13.72 10.41 7.16
N ALA A 53 -12.62 11.05 6.78
CA ALA A 53 -12.54 11.92 5.61
C ALA A 53 -12.86 11.15 4.32
N SER A 54 -12.34 9.92 4.17
CA SER A 54 -12.62 9.08 2.99
C SER A 54 -14.09 8.70 2.90
N VAL A 55 -14.72 8.28 3.99
CA VAL A 55 -16.14 7.90 4.02
C VAL A 55 -17.04 9.11 3.75
N VAL A 56 -16.78 10.24 4.40
CA VAL A 56 -17.53 11.48 4.19
C VAL A 56 -17.40 11.95 2.73
N THR A 57 -16.19 11.95 2.18
CA THR A 57 -15.96 12.34 0.78
C THR A 57 -16.73 11.42 -0.18
N GLU A 58 -16.72 10.11 0.06
CA GLU A 58 -17.48 9.17 -0.76
C GLU A 58 -18.98 9.46 -0.69
N ALA A 59 -19.53 9.68 0.50
CA ALA A 59 -20.94 10.04 0.67
C ALA A 59 -21.30 11.32 -0.10
N VAL A 60 -20.51 12.37 0.07
CA VAL A 60 -20.72 13.67 -0.60
C VAL A 60 -20.66 13.52 -2.12
N CYS A 61 -19.64 12.82 -2.64
CA CYS A 61 -19.50 12.60 -4.08
C CYS A 61 -20.68 11.81 -4.66
N ARG A 62 -21.14 10.75 -3.95
CA ARG A 62 -22.29 9.94 -4.40
C ARG A 62 -23.58 10.74 -4.43
N ILE A 63 -23.85 11.56 -3.42
CA ILE A 63 -25.00 12.46 -3.38
C ILE A 63 -24.91 13.49 -4.51
N ALA A 64 -23.76 14.14 -4.70
CA ALA A 64 -23.55 15.13 -5.74
C ALA A 64 -23.74 14.55 -7.16
N MET A 65 -23.30 13.31 -7.39
CA MET A 65 -23.43 12.61 -8.66
C MET A 65 -24.78 11.89 -8.82
N LYS A 66 -25.70 11.98 -7.83
CA LYS A 66 -27.00 11.27 -7.82
C LYS A 66 -26.87 9.76 -8.05
N ARG A 67 -25.84 9.13 -7.48
CA ARG A 67 -25.57 7.69 -7.57
C ARG A 67 -26.00 6.99 -6.28
N GLU A 68 -26.26 5.68 -6.37
CA GLU A 68 -26.57 4.86 -5.20
C GLU A 68 -25.43 4.88 -4.18
N ASN A 69 -25.77 4.83 -2.90
CA ASN A 69 -24.80 4.90 -1.82
C ASN A 69 -23.96 3.60 -1.75
N SER A 70 -22.63 3.71 -1.79
CA SER A 70 -21.69 2.60 -1.76
C SER A 70 -20.91 2.46 -0.44
N ILE A 71 -21.29 3.21 0.60
CA ILE A 71 -20.58 3.18 1.91
C ILE A 71 -20.55 1.76 2.48
N GLY A 72 -21.58 0.95 2.23
CA GLY A 72 -21.70 -0.43 2.73
C GLY A 72 -20.72 -1.43 2.11
N ASP A 73 -19.97 -1.07 1.07
CA ASP A 73 -18.95 -1.95 0.48
C ASP A 73 -17.59 -1.89 1.19
N PHE A 74 -17.41 -0.99 2.17
CA PHE A 74 -16.19 -0.77 2.96
C PHE A 74 -14.95 -0.32 2.16
N SER A 75 -15.10 -0.03 0.88
CA SER A 75 -13.97 0.37 0.03
C SER A 75 -13.36 1.73 0.41
N ALA A 76 -14.19 2.70 0.85
CA ALA A 76 -13.71 3.98 1.36
C ALA A 76 -12.93 3.83 2.68
N VAL A 77 -13.43 2.96 3.57
CA VAL A 77 -12.75 2.64 4.83
C VAL A 77 -11.38 2.04 4.56
N LEU A 78 -11.31 1.05 3.64
CA LEU A 78 -10.05 0.43 3.24
C LEU A 78 -9.09 1.43 2.60
N THR A 79 -9.57 2.29 1.69
CA THR A 79 -8.74 3.32 1.06
C THR A 79 -8.16 4.29 2.08
N GLY A 80 -8.99 4.75 3.04
CA GLY A 80 -8.55 5.62 4.13
C GLY A 80 -7.53 4.95 5.05
N LEU A 81 -7.73 3.68 5.39
CA LEU A 81 -6.80 2.90 6.20
C LEU A 81 -5.45 2.71 5.48
N LEU A 82 -5.47 2.29 4.22
CA LEU A 82 -4.26 2.12 3.41
C LEU A 82 -3.50 3.43 3.23
N LEU A 83 -4.22 4.54 3.02
CA LEU A 83 -3.60 5.85 2.94
C LEU A 83 -2.93 6.20 4.27
N ALA A 84 -3.64 6.10 5.40
CA ALA A 84 -3.11 6.41 6.73
C ALA A 84 -1.83 5.62 7.04
N LEU A 85 -1.82 4.32 6.74
CA LEU A 85 -0.64 3.47 6.93
C LEU A 85 0.57 3.89 6.07
N ASN A 86 0.35 4.66 5.02
CA ASN A 86 1.39 5.18 4.13
C ASN A 86 1.81 6.63 4.43
N LEU A 87 1.29 7.22 5.50
CA LEU A 87 1.63 8.59 5.90
C LEU A 87 2.67 8.61 7.03
N PRO A 88 3.48 9.69 7.12
CA PRO A 88 4.33 9.94 8.27
C PRO A 88 3.50 10.20 9.53
N PRO A 89 3.99 9.79 10.72
CA PRO A 89 3.28 10.00 11.99
C PRO A 89 3.00 11.47 12.32
N ASP A 90 3.95 12.35 11.99
CA ASP A 90 3.89 13.77 12.35
C ASP A 90 3.15 14.65 11.34
N LEU A 91 2.53 14.02 10.33
CA LEU A 91 1.79 14.74 9.32
C LEU A 91 0.63 15.55 9.95
N PRO A 92 0.47 16.85 9.63
CA PRO A 92 -0.70 17.62 10.05
C PRO A 92 -2.00 17.00 9.56
N LEU A 93 -3.01 16.89 10.44
CA LEU A 93 -4.28 16.22 10.15
C LEU A 93 -5.02 16.80 8.93
N TRP A 94 -4.92 18.12 8.71
CA TRP A 94 -5.57 18.74 7.54
C TRP A 94 -4.97 18.26 6.21
N MET A 95 -3.66 17.96 6.16
CA MET A 95 -3.03 17.38 4.97
C MET A 95 -3.53 15.94 4.75
N ALA A 96 -3.71 15.18 5.83
CA ALA A 96 -4.30 13.84 5.74
C ALA A 96 -5.73 13.86 5.20
N VAL A 97 -6.53 14.88 5.60
CA VAL A 97 -7.86 15.11 5.02
C VAL A 97 -7.76 15.43 3.54
N ALA A 98 -6.86 16.35 3.13
CA ALA A 98 -6.67 16.70 1.72
C ALA A 98 -6.28 15.47 0.86
N GLY A 99 -5.36 14.63 1.37
CA GLY A 99 -5.01 13.36 0.73
C GLY A 99 -6.19 12.39 0.60
N SER A 100 -6.99 12.26 1.66
CA SER A 100 -8.18 11.40 1.66
C SER A 100 -9.26 11.88 0.67
N VAL A 101 -9.48 13.18 0.61
CA VAL A 101 -10.38 13.80 -0.38
C VAL A 101 -9.89 13.52 -1.80
N PHE A 102 -8.60 13.70 -2.07
CA PHE A 102 -8.00 13.41 -3.38
C PHE A 102 -8.15 11.92 -3.73
N ALA A 103 -7.86 11.00 -2.79
CA ALA A 103 -7.99 9.56 -3.00
C ALA A 103 -9.40 9.16 -3.45
N ILE A 104 -10.41 9.68 -2.79
CA ILE A 104 -11.79 9.28 -3.05
C ILE A 104 -12.41 10.11 -4.17
N ALA A 105 -12.36 11.43 -4.12
CA ALA A 105 -13.01 12.26 -5.12
C ALA A 105 -12.33 12.12 -6.49
N VAL A 106 -11.02 12.33 -6.55
CA VAL A 106 -10.29 12.38 -7.83
C VAL A 106 -9.92 10.99 -8.32
N ALA A 107 -9.23 10.19 -7.49
CA ALA A 107 -8.68 8.91 -7.96
C ALA A 107 -9.73 7.77 -8.05
N LYS A 108 -10.90 7.90 -7.39
CA LYS A 108 -11.93 6.85 -7.38
C LYS A 108 -13.25 7.31 -8.01
N GLN A 109 -13.88 8.37 -7.50
CA GLN A 109 -15.26 8.73 -7.85
C GLN A 109 -15.39 9.39 -9.24
N VAL A 110 -14.41 10.20 -9.67
CA VAL A 110 -14.40 10.80 -11.02
C VAL A 110 -14.45 9.73 -12.11
N PHE A 111 -13.79 8.60 -11.93
CA PHE A 111 -13.79 7.50 -12.90
C PHE A 111 -15.02 6.61 -12.84
N GLY A 112 -15.88 6.75 -11.83
CA GLY A 112 -17.12 5.97 -11.73
C GLY A 112 -17.29 5.23 -10.40
N GLY A 113 -16.31 5.23 -9.54
CA GLY A 113 -16.31 4.55 -8.25
C GLY A 113 -15.54 3.22 -8.27
N LEU A 114 -15.87 2.33 -7.33
CA LEU A 114 -15.21 1.05 -7.21
C LEU A 114 -15.33 0.22 -8.51
N GLY A 115 -14.21 -0.30 -8.99
CA GLY A 115 -14.14 -1.12 -10.20
C GLY A 115 -13.78 -0.36 -11.48
N TYR A 116 -13.85 0.98 -11.48
CA TYR A 116 -13.55 1.81 -12.64
C TYR A 116 -12.28 2.64 -12.50
N ASN A 117 -11.65 2.64 -11.33
CA ASN A 117 -10.42 3.39 -11.07
C ASN A 117 -9.23 2.78 -11.82
N PRO A 118 -8.51 3.58 -12.66
CA PRO A 118 -7.34 3.10 -13.40
C PRO A 118 -6.12 2.88 -12.51
N PHE A 119 -6.04 3.58 -11.39
CA PHE A 119 -4.96 3.56 -10.43
C PHE A 119 -5.46 3.20 -9.03
N ASN A 120 -4.58 2.65 -8.19
CA ASN A 120 -4.88 2.46 -6.77
C ASN A 120 -5.09 3.83 -6.11
N PRO A 121 -6.28 4.10 -5.51
CA PRO A 121 -6.62 5.42 -4.98
C PRO A 121 -5.72 5.87 -3.83
N ALA A 122 -5.34 4.96 -2.92
CA ALA A 122 -4.49 5.29 -1.79
C ALA A 122 -3.07 5.67 -2.25
N LEU A 123 -2.51 4.96 -3.24
CA LEU A 123 -1.21 5.27 -3.82
C LEU A 123 -1.22 6.56 -4.63
N SER A 124 -2.29 6.82 -5.37
CA SER A 124 -2.46 8.08 -6.11
C SER A 124 -2.47 9.28 -5.16
N ALA A 125 -3.18 9.15 -4.03
CA ALA A 125 -3.19 10.19 -3.01
C ALA A 125 -1.81 10.36 -2.34
N ARG A 126 -1.11 9.26 -2.04
CA ARG A 126 0.25 9.32 -1.51
C ARG A 126 1.20 10.05 -2.46
N ALA A 127 1.15 9.73 -3.76
CA ALA A 127 1.96 10.39 -4.77
C ALA A 127 1.62 11.89 -4.87
N PHE A 128 0.33 12.25 -4.87
CA PHE A 128 -0.13 13.63 -4.83
C PHE A 128 0.43 14.37 -3.60
N MET A 129 0.29 13.78 -2.42
CA MET A 129 0.78 14.40 -1.17
C MET A 129 2.30 14.55 -1.15
N LEU A 130 3.05 13.55 -1.66
CA LEU A 130 4.50 13.62 -1.73
C LEU A 130 4.99 14.75 -2.63
N ILE A 131 4.29 15.01 -3.74
CA ILE A 131 4.62 16.10 -4.65
C ILE A 131 4.19 17.45 -4.10
N SER A 132 2.98 17.54 -3.53
CA SER A 132 2.40 18.81 -3.05
C SER A 132 2.95 19.25 -1.69
N PHE A 133 3.25 18.31 -0.80
CA PHE A 133 3.66 18.55 0.59
C PHE A 133 4.97 17.84 0.92
N THR A 134 5.97 17.95 0.03
CA THR A 134 7.24 17.20 0.11
C THR A 134 7.89 17.30 1.48
N GLY A 135 7.97 18.52 2.07
CA GLY A 135 8.59 18.74 3.38
C GLY A 135 7.94 17.90 4.49
N ALA A 136 6.61 17.97 4.61
CA ALA A 136 5.88 17.22 5.64
C ALA A 136 5.89 15.70 5.40
N MET A 137 5.91 15.28 4.13
CA MET A 137 5.93 13.87 3.75
C MET A 137 7.31 13.20 3.86
N THR A 138 8.37 13.97 4.01
CA THR A 138 9.75 13.46 4.16
C THR A 138 10.34 13.71 5.56
N THR A 139 9.54 14.22 6.47
CA THR A 139 9.92 14.40 7.88
C THR A 139 9.49 13.18 8.67
N TRP A 140 10.46 12.52 9.30
CA TRP A 140 10.25 11.27 10.02
C TRP A 140 10.60 11.44 11.49
N SER A 141 9.70 11.06 12.39
CA SER A 141 9.93 10.98 13.81
C SER A 141 10.40 9.58 14.23
N ASN A 142 11.15 9.52 15.31
CA ASN A 142 11.51 8.26 15.93
C ASN A 142 10.30 7.63 16.62
N PRO A 143 10.12 6.30 16.51
CA PRO A 143 9.16 5.59 17.34
C PRO A 143 9.51 5.70 18.82
N VAL A 144 8.50 5.60 19.68
CA VAL A 144 8.67 5.61 21.15
C VAL A 144 9.58 4.45 21.55
N GLY A 145 10.66 4.74 22.32
CA GLY A 145 11.62 3.73 22.76
C GLY A 145 12.74 3.42 21.74
N TYR A 146 12.90 4.24 20.71
CA TYR A 146 14.05 4.13 19.79
C TYR A 146 15.32 4.56 20.51
N GLU A 147 16.16 3.60 20.85
CA GLU A 147 17.54 3.86 21.26
C GLU A 147 18.34 4.19 20.00
N SER A 148 18.67 5.46 19.80
CA SER A 148 19.57 5.83 18.72
C SER A 148 20.92 5.15 18.97
N VAL A 149 21.54 4.61 17.92
CA VAL A 149 22.90 4.05 17.97
C VAL A 149 23.92 5.10 18.45
N THR A 150 23.54 6.36 18.44
CA THR A 150 24.34 7.51 18.89
C THR A 150 24.19 7.86 20.38
N GLY A 151 23.40 7.11 21.16
CA GLY A 151 23.25 7.35 22.61
C GLY A 151 22.55 8.65 23.01
N ALA A 152 21.96 9.37 22.09
CA ALA A 152 21.21 10.60 22.37
C ALA A 152 19.79 10.24 22.83
N THR A 153 19.60 10.18 24.13
CA THR A 153 18.27 10.25 24.77
C THR A 153 17.79 11.68 24.71
N SER A 154 17.22 12.14 23.62
CA SER A 154 16.59 13.45 23.57
C SER A 154 15.12 13.32 23.23
N VAL A 155 14.33 13.93 24.08
CA VAL A 155 12.87 14.03 24.04
C VAL A 155 12.40 15.00 22.95
N ASP A 156 13.30 15.61 22.20
CA ASP A 156 13.01 16.56 21.14
C ASP A 156 12.96 15.84 19.79
N ALA A 157 11.93 16.18 19.02
CA ALA A 157 11.64 15.63 17.69
C ALA A 157 12.80 15.87 16.71
N VAL A 158 13.82 15.02 16.79
CA VAL A 158 14.90 15.02 15.82
C VAL A 158 14.40 14.27 14.59
N THR A 159 14.39 14.95 13.47
CA THR A 159 14.14 14.36 12.16
C THR A 159 15.12 13.24 11.93
N CYS A 160 14.63 12.00 11.90
CA CYS A 160 15.47 10.83 11.61
C CYS A 160 15.56 10.55 10.13
N ALA A 161 16.76 10.18 9.70
CA ALA A 161 16.92 9.58 8.39
C ALA A 161 16.29 8.18 8.41
N THR A 162 15.43 7.89 7.43
CA THR A 162 14.88 6.54 7.31
C THR A 162 16.00 5.53 7.03
N PRO A 163 15.87 4.27 7.47
CA PRO A 163 16.82 3.21 7.11
C PRO A 163 17.08 3.13 5.61
N LEU A 164 16.08 3.47 4.80
CA LEU A 164 16.18 3.48 3.35
C LEU A 164 17.16 4.56 2.82
N MET A 165 17.33 5.68 3.54
CA MET A 165 18.36 6.68 3.19
C MET A 165 19.77 6.15 3.45
N PHE A 166 19.99 5.43 4.55
CA PHE A 166 21.28 4.79 4.83
C PHE A 166 21.60 3.69 3.82
N ILE A 167 20.59 2.86 3.48
CA ILE A 167 20.70 1.84 2.42
C ILE A 167 21.07 2.48 1.07
N LYS A 168 20.50 3.64 0.74
CA LYS A 168 20.80 4.37 -0.50
C LYS A 168 22.23 4.90 -0.52
N LYS A 169 22.73 5.38 0.61
CA LYS A 169 24.12 5.86 0.77
C LYS A 169 25.14 4.71 0.87
N GLY A 170 24.71 3.46 1.05
CA GLY A 170 25.56 2.30 1.25
C GLY A 170 26.20 2.22 2.65
N ASP A 171 25.71 3.00 3.61
CA ASP A 171 26.25 3.08 4.95
C ASP A 171 25.57 2.03 5.86
N VAL A 172 26.18 0.84 5.90
CA VAL A 172 25.66 -0.31 6.66
C VAL A 172 25.90 -0.15 8.16
N SER A 173 26.87 0.67 8.57
CA SER A 173 27.27 0.84 9.97
C SER A 173 26.19 1.49 10.84
N GLN A 174 25.33 2.31 10.22
CA GLN A 174 24.22 3.00 10.90
C GLN A 174 22.88 2.26 10.79
N LEU A 175 22.86 1.09 10.17
CA LEU A 175 21.64 0.29 10.08
C LEU A 175 21.38 -0.44 11.39
N THR A 176 20.19 -0.29 11.91
CA THR A 176 19.67 -1.02 13.05
C THR A 176 19.69 -2.53 12.79
N SER A 177 19.63 -3.33 13.86
CA SER A 177 19.68 -4.80 13.74
C SER A 177 18.51 -5.32 12.88
N LEU A 178 18.70 -6.47 12.23
CA LEU A 178 17.64 -7.14 11.46
C LEU A 178 16.37 -7.39 12.29
N LYS A 179 16.51 -7.58 13.60
CA LYS A 179 15.39 -7.73 14.54
C LYS A 179 14.51 -6.47 14.57
N SER A 180 15.11 -5.28 14.53
CA SER A 180 14.37 -4.02 14.53
C SER A 180 13.54 -3.85 13.24
N PHE A 181 14.07 -4.30 12.09
CA PHE A 181 13.30 -4.31 10.82
C PHE A 181 12.10 -5.25 10.86
N LEU A 182 12.21 -6.38 11.54
CA LEU A 182 11.11 -7.34 11.67
C LEU A 182 10.07 -6.90 12.69
N LEU A 183 10.51 -6.41 13.85
CA LEU A 183 9.63 -6.08 14.97
C LEU A 183 9.09 -4.65 14.94
N GLY A 184 9.75 -3.72 14.21
CA GLY A 184 9.14 -2.44 13.92
C GLY A 184 9.68 -1.23 14.66
N ASN A 185 10.81 -1.31 15.33
CA ASN A 185 11.45 -0.14 15.97
C ASN A 185 12.27 0.68 14.95
N ILE A 186 11.61 1.17 13.89
CA ILE A 186 12.25 1.87 12.77
C ILE A 186 11.46 3.11 12.42
N GLY A 187 12.14 4.24 12.17
CA GLY A 187 11.52 5.45 11.62
C GLY A 187 11.02 5.22 10.20
N GLY A 188 9.77 5.60 9.93
CA GLY A 188 9.15 5.44 8.62
C GLY A 188 7.67 5.79 8.63
N CYS A 189 6.92 5.39 7.60
CA CYS A 189 5.47 5.51 7.59
C CYS A 189 4.82 4.65 8.67
N ILE A 190 3.62 5.05 9.10
CA ILE A 190 2.85 4.34 10.13
C ILE A 190 2.76 2.82 9.84
N GLY A 191 2.48 2.42 8.61
CA GLY A 191 2.36 1.00 8.23
C GLY A 191 3.67 0.25 7.99
N GLU A 192 4.81 0.93 8.05
CA GLU A 192 6.12 0.29 7.86
C GLU A 192 6.72 -0.22 9.17
N THR A 193 6.07 0.04 10.30
CA THR A 193 6.61 -0.20 11.64
C THR A 193 6.84 -1.67 11.94
N CYS A 194 6.05 -2.61 11.42
CA CYS A 194 6.17 -4.03 11.75
C CYS A 194 6.01 -4.93 10.52
N ALA A 195 7.12 -5.42 9.98
CA ALA A 195 7.12 -6.34 8.84
C ALA A 195 6.39 -7.66 9.16
N VAL A 196 6.54 -8.19 10.38
CA VAL A 196 5.89 -9.45 10.80
C VAL A 196 4.38 -9.31 10.80
N ALA A 197 3.83 -8.22 11.31
CA ALA A 197 2.39 -7.99 11.33
C ALA A 197 1.80 -7.93 9.90
N LEU A 198 2.49 -7.27 8.97
CA LEU A 198 2.10 -7.24 7.56
C LEU A 198 2.16 -8.63 6.90
N LEU A 199 3.20 -9.43 7.20
CA LEU A 199 3.32 -10.80 6.67
C LEU A 199 2.24 -11.73 7.23
N ILE A 200 1.86 -11.60 8.50
CA ILE A 200 0.73 -12.33 9.09
C ILE A 200 -0.57 -11.97 8.36
N GLY A 201 -0.81 -10.67 8.14
CA GLY A 201 -1.97 -10.21 7.38
C GLY A 201 -1.98 -10.73 5.93
N ALA A 202 -0.84 -10.72 5.25
CA ALA A 202 -0.70 -11.27 3.90
C ALA A 202 -0.96 -12.78 3.87
N ALA A 203 -0.43 -13.53 4.83
CA ALA A 203 -0.68 -14.97 4.96
C ALA A 203 -2.18 -15.26 5.18
N TYR A 204 -2.85 -14.48 6.03
CA TYR A 204 -4.30 -14.57 6.22
C TYR A 204 -5.06 -14.40 4.90
N LEU A 205 -4.72 -13.38 4.10
CA LEU A 205 -5.38 -13.13 2.82
C LEU A 205 -5.13 -14.24 1.79
N ILE A 206 -3.94 -14.84 1.78
CA ILE A 206 -3.61 -15.98 0.90
C ILE A 206 -4.41 -17.21 1.31
N VAL A 207 -4.50 -17.53 2.60
CA VAL A 207 -5.27 -18.65 3.13
C VAL A 207 -6.76 -18.48 2.83
N ARG A 208 -7.29 -17.26 3.00
CA ARG A 208 -8.68 -16.89 2.65
C ARG A 208 -8.92 -16.84 1.13
N LYS A 209 -7.89 -17.02 0.31
CA LYS A 209 -7.95 -16.92 -1.17
C LYS A 209 -8.46 -15.55 -1.66
N VAL A 210 -8.28 -14.50 -0.86
CA VAL A 210 -8.58 -13.12 -1.23
C VAL A 210 -7.49 -12.61 -2.17
N ILE A 211 -6.23 -12.91 -1.92
CA ILE A 211 -5.12 -12.59 -2.83
C ILE A 211 -4.41 -13.86 -3.31
N THR A 212 -3.75 -13.76 -4.46
CA THR A 212 -2.89 -14.82 -4.98
C THR A 212 -1.43 -14.50 -4.71
N TRP A 213 -0.62 -15.51 -4.43
CA TRP A 213 0.81 -15.37 -4.12
C TRP A 213 1.67 -14.81 -5.27
N HIS A 214 1.15 -14.84 -6.51
CA HIS A 214 1.92 -14.47 -7.72
C HIS A 214 2.52 -13.07 -7.66
N ILE A 215 1.74 -12.04 -7.31
CA ILE A 215 2.22 -10.65 -7.26
C ILE A 215 3.18 -10.44 -6.09
N PRO A 216 2.82 -10.77 -4.82
CA PRO A 216 3.73 -10.54 -3.69
C PRO A 216 5.09 -11.23 -3.87
N VAL A 217 5.08 -12.51 -4.27
CA VAL A 217 6.31 -13.27 -4.42
C VAL A 217 7.16 -12.75 -5.58
N SER A 218 6.57 -12.51 -6.76
CA SER A 218 7.34 -12.01 -7.92
C SER A 218 7.90 -10.61 -7.66
N PHE A 219 7.16 -9.74 -6.96
CA PHE A 219 7.62 -8.39 -6.62
C PHE A 219 8.82 -8.46 -5.66
N LEU A 220 8.66 -9.12 -4.51
CA LEU A 220 9.71 -9.19 -3.49
C LEU A 220 10.94 -9.97 -3.97
N ALA A 221 10.74 -11.07 -4.73
CA ALA A 221 11.83 -11.84 -5.34
C ALA A 221 12.63 -11.01 -6.33
N THR A 222 11.97 -10.22 -7.18
CA THR A 222 12.65 -9.34 -8.12
C THR A 222 13.46 -8.26 -7.42
N MET A 223 12.93 -7.66 -6.36
CA MET A 223 13.67 -6.71 -5.54
C MET A 223 14.91 -7.36 -4.90
N PHE A 224 14.76 -8.58 -4.38
CA PHE A 224 15.85 -9.33 -3.76
C PHE A 224 16.96 -9.66 -4.78
N VAL A 225 16.58 -10.19 -5.94
CA VAL A 225 17.52 -10.51 -7.02
C VAL A 225 18.27 -9.27 -7.52
N PHE A 226 17.55 -8.17 -7.75
CA PHE A 226 18.18 -6.91 -8.16
C PHE A 226 19.17 -6.39 -7.10
N ALA A 227 18.81 -6.47 -5.82
CA ALA A 227 19.69 -6.08 -4.72
C ALA A 227 20.95 -6.95 -4.62
N LEU A 228 20.86 -8.25 -4.95
CA LEU A 228 22.04 -9.13 -5.06
C LEU A 228 23.04 -8.64 -6.11
N PHE A 229 22.54 -8.25 -7.29
CA PHE A 229 23.41 -7.73 -8.36
C PHE A 229 24.00 -6.36 -8.03
N LYS A 230 23.25 -5.52 -7.29
CA LYS A 230 23.74 -4.20 -6.89
C LYS A 230 24.90 -4.28 -5.89
N GLY A 231 24.86 -5.23 -4.96
CA GLY A 231 25.85 -5.38 -3.88
C GLY A 231 25.81 -4.24 -2.86
N GLY A 232 26.77 -4.24 -1.95
CA GLY A 232 26.98 -3.16 -0.95
C GLY A 232 26.13 -3.28 0.31
N VAL A 233 24.86 -3.66 0.21
CA VAL A 233 23.94 -3.80 1.35
C VAL A 233 23.24 -5.16 1.27
N PRO A 234 23.01 -5.86 2.39
CA PRO A 234 22.29 -7.13 2.39
C PRO A 234 20.93 -7.03 1.68
N PRO A 235 20.63 -7.90 0.68
CA PRO A 235 19.44 -7.82 -0.14
C PRO A 235 18.13 -7.85 0.65
N ILE A 236 18.12 -8.57 1.77
CA ILE A 236 16.96 -8.69 2.64
C ILE A 236 16.53 -7.34 3.22
N LEU A 237 17.47 -6.42 3.45
CA LEU A 237 17.17 -5.10 3.98
C LEU A 237 16.42 -4.23 2.96
N HIS A 238 16.67 -4.38 1.67
CA HIS A 238 15.91 -3.73 0.62
C HIS A 238 14.45 -4.20 0.58
N VAL A 239 14.21 -5.47 0.89
CA VAL A 239 12.86 -6.07 0.92
C VAL A 239 12.11 -5.67 2.18
N LEU A 240 12.79 -5.63 3.34
CA LEU A 240 12.17 -5.30 4.63
C LEU A 240 12.02 -3.80 4.85
N SER A 241 12.77 -2.95 4.14
CA SER A 241 12.76 -1.50 4.33
C SER A 241 11.75 -0.79 3.43
N GLY A 242 11.18 0.28 3.98
CA GLY A 242 10.18 1.08 3.31
C GLY A 242 8.90 0.28 3.02
N GLY A 243 7.95 0.89 2.36
CA GLY A 243 6.64 0.30 2.05
C GLY A 243 6.65 -0.91 1.10
N ALA A 244 7.75 -1.68 0.98
CA ALA A 244 7.83 -2.79 0.03
C ALA A 244 6.83 -3.91 0.36
N ILE A 245 6.73 -4.32 1.62
CA ILE A 245 5.83 -5.41 2.03
C ILE A 245 4.37 -4.97 1.93
N ILE A 246 4.02 -3.79 2.46
CA ILE A 246 2.64 -3.28 2.36
C ILE A 246 2.26 -3.04 0.90
N GLY A 247 3.18 -2.50 0.09
CA GLY A 247 2.98 -2.29 -1.34
C GLY A 247 2.77 -3.59 -2.10
N ALA A 248 3.62 -4.60 -1.89
CA ALA A 248 3.56 -5.87 -2.60
C ALA A 248 2.34 -6.71 -2.21
N CYS A 249 1.97 -6.74 -0.92
CA CYS A 249 0.94 -7.64 -0.41
C CYS A 249 -0.47 -7.05 -0.40
N PHE A 250 -0.62 -5.74 -0.22
CA PHE A 250 -1.93 -5.10 -0.04
C PHE A 250 -2.29 -4.09 -1.11
N MET A 251 -1.32 -3.45 -1.76
CA MET A 251 -1.58 -2.39 -2.73
C MET A 251 -1.43 -2.85 -4.18
N ALA A 252 -0.40 -3.64 -4.48
CA ALA A 252 -0.18 -4.19 -5.81
C ALA A 252 -1.17 -5.33 -6.14
N THR A 253 -1.80 -5.90 -5.11
CA THR A 253 -2.80 -6.99 -5.24
C THR A 253 -4.22 -6.48 -5.37
N ASP A 254 -4.44 -5.19 -5.55
CA ASP A 254 -5.78 -4.62 -5.77
C ASP A 254 -6.41 -5.24 -7.03
N TYR A 255 -7.64 -5.73 -6.88
CA TYR A 255 -8.36 -6.44 -7.95
C TYR A 255 -8.62 -5.60 -9.18
N VAL A 256 -8.84 -4.30 -9.00
CA VAL A 256 -9.23 -3.39 -10.08
C VAL A 256 -8.04 -3.03 -10.95
N THR A 257 -6.89 -2.81 -10.32
CA THR A 257 -5.71 -2.22 -10.97
C THR A 257 -4.63 -3.25 -11.31
N SER A 258 -4.80 -4.52 -10.89
CA SER A 258 -3.85 -5.60 -11.18
C SER A 258 -4.32 -6.50 -12.34
N PRO A 259 -3.40 -7.21 -13.02
CA PRO A 259 -3.76 -8.14 -14.09
C PRO A 259 -4.61 -9.33 -13.61
N ILE A 260 -5.47 -9.81 -14.52
CA ILE A 260 -6.41 -10.91 -14.23
C ILE A 260 -5.71 -12.28 -14.29
N THR A 261 -4.81 -12.48 -15.28
CA THR A 261 -4.17 -13.77 -15.53
C THR A 261 -2.99 -14.04 -14.61
N ALA A 262 -2.72 -15.31 -14.27
CA ALA A 262 -1.57 -15.68 -13.44
C ALA A 262 -0.24 -15.24 -14.05
N LYS A 263 -0.08 -15.41 -15.38
CA LYS A 263 1.10 -14.93 -16.11
C LYS A 263 1.23 -13.42 -16.06
N GLY A 264 0.11 -12.70 -16.25
CA GLY A 264 0.08 -11.23 -16.16
C GLY A 264 0.46 -10.74 -14.77
N LYS A 265 -0.02 -11.40 -13.71
CA LYS A 265 0.33 -11.09 -12.32
C LYS A 265 1.84 -11.22 -12.04
N ILE A 266 2.48 -12.26 -12.59
CA ILE A 266 3.94 -12.44 -12.44
C ILE A 266 4.69 -11.32 -13.18
N VAL A 267 4.32 -11.01 -14.43
CA VAL A 267 4.94 -9.92 -15.22
C VAL A 267 4.76 -8.57 -14.51
N PHE A 268 3.56 -8.31 -13.99
CA PHE A 268 3.25 -7.12 -13.22
C PHE A 268 4.12 -7.00 -11.96
N GLY A 269 4.25 -8.08 -11.18
CA GLY A 269 5.08 -8.10 -9.98
C GLY A 269 6.56 -7.90 -10.29
N ILE A 270 7.08 -8.53 -11.35
CA ILE A 270 8.47 -8.32 -11.82
C ILE A 270 8.66 -6.85 -12.20
N GLY A 271 7.75 -6.26 -12.99
CA GLY A 271 7.80 -4.85 -13.38
C GLY A 271 7.80 -3.90 -12.17
N CYS A 272 6.91 -4.14 -11.20
CA CYS A 272 6.88 -3.38 -9.95
C CYS A 272 8.21 -3.48 -9.18
N GLY A 273 8.78 -4.68 -9.05
CA GLY A 273 10.04 -4.90 -8.36
C GLY A 273 11.22 -4.19 -9.03
N LEU A 274 11.35 -4.33 -10.35
CA LEU A 274 12.39 -3.66 -11.14
C LEU A 274 12.28 -2.14 -11.02
N LEU A 275 11.11 -1.57 -11.29
CA LEU A 275 10.90 -0.12 -11.19
C LEU A 275 11.18 0.41 -9.79
N THR A 276 10.75 -0.31 -8.74
CA THR A 276 11.03 0.07 -7.36
C THR A 276 12.53 0.17 -7.12
N MET A 277 13.31 -0.84 -7.55
CA MET A 277 14.75 -0.85 -7.34
C MET A 277 15.48 0.17 -8.23
N CYS A 278 15.02 0.42 -9.44
CA CYS A 278 15.55 1.48 -10.31
C CYS A 278 15.33 2.87 -9.65
N ILE A 279 14.13 3.15 -9.12
CA ILE A 279 13.84 4.42 -8.46
C ILE A 279 14.66 4.57 -7.17
N ARG A 280 14.79 3.51 -6.36
CA ARG A 280 15.62 3.51 -5.15
C ARG A 280 17.10 3.75 -5.45
N SER A 281 17.59 3.25 -6.56
CA SER A 281 19.00 3.37 -6.93
C SER A 281 19.35 4.71 -7.57
N GLY A 282 18.51 5.21 -8.48
CA GLY A 282 18.78 6.40 -9.29
C GLY A 282 17.87 7.59 -9.00
N GLY A 283 16.72 7.38 -8.35
CA GLY A 283 15.75 8.44 -8.11
C GLY A 283 16.11 9.40 -6.98
N GLY A 284 15.51 10.57 -6.96
CA GLY A 284 15.65 11.56 -5.87
C GLY A 284 15.02 11.07 -4.56
N TYR A 285 13.87 10.40 -4.64
CA TYR A 285 13.17 9.87 -3.48
C TYR A 285 13.64 8.46 -3.13
N PRO A 286 13.87 8.15 -1.84
CA PRO A 286 14.30 6.82 -1.41
C PRO A 286 13.21 5.75 -1.58
N GLU A 287 11.94 6.14 -1.52
CA GLU A 287 10.79 5.25 -1.69
C GLU A 287 10.35 5.22 -3.16
N GLY A 288 10.39 4.06 -3.78
CA GLY A 288 9.99 3.89 -5.18
C GLY A 288 8.69 3.11 -5.35
N VAL A 289 8.20 2.44 -4.28
CA VAL A 289 7.11 1.46 -4.37
C VAL A 289 5.82 2.07 -4.90
N SER A 290 5.41 3.23 -4.39
CA SER A 290 4.17 3.89 -4.79
C SER A 290 4.16 4.25 -6.27
N PHE A 291 5.23 4.85 -6.76
CA PHE A 291 5.36 5.23 -8.17
C PHE A 291 5.49 4.00 -9.07
N ALA A 292 6.24 2.97 -8.65
CA ALA A 292 6.38 1.73 -9.41
C ALA A 292 5.02 1.04 -9.63
N ILE A 293 4.20 0.93 -8.58
CA ILE A 293 2.87 0.33 -8.70
C ILE A 293 1.96 1.20 -9.59
N LEU A 294 1.97 2.53 -9.46
CA LEU A 294 1.16 3.42 -10.29
C LEU A 294 1.53 3.31 -11.77
N ILE A 295 2.83 3.28 -12.10
CA ILE A 295 3.29 3.09 -13.48
C ILE A 295 2.82 1.73 -14.00
N MET A 296 2.96 0.67 -13.21
CA MET A 296 2.53 -0.66 -13.63
C MET A 296 1.00 -0.78 -13.73
N ASN A 297 0.23 -0.04 -12.92
CA ASN A 297 -1.22 0.05 -13.08
C ASN A 297 -1.59 0.62 -14.46
N ALA A 298 -0.89 1.66 -14.93
CA ALA A 298 -1.08 2.21 -16.27
C ALA A 298 -0.75 1.20 -17.38
N VAL A 299 0.19 0.29 -17.14
CA VAL A 299 0.60 -0.76 -18.10
C VAL A 299 -0.30 -2.00 -18.01
N THR A 300 -1.10 -2.16 -16.94
CA THR A 300 -1.96 -3.34 -16.72
C THR A 300 -2.86 -3.68 -17.92
N PRO A 301 -3.53 -2.74 -18.60
CA PRO A 301 -4.36 -3.06 -19.77
C PRO A 301 -3.54 -3.71 -20.90
N LEU A 302 -2.30 -3.24 -21.09
CA LEU A 302 -1.37 -3.81 -22.08
C LEU A 302 -0.95 -5.24 -21.68
N ILE A 303 -0.58 -5.45 -20.41
CA ILE A 303 -0.25 -6.79 -19.88
C ILE A 303 -1.43 -7.74 -20.09
N ASN A 304 -2.63 -7.33 -19.76
CA ASN A 304 -3.84 -8.15 -19.94
C ASN A 304 -4.02 -8.54 -21.41
N ARG A 305 -3.86 -7.61 -22.35
CA ARG A 305 -3.98 -7.88 -23.78
C ARG A 305 -3.02 -8.98 -24.27
N TYR A 306 -1.79 -8.99 -23.80
CA TYR A 306 -0.78 -9.97 -24.21
C TYR A 306 -0.82 -11.29 -23.43
N THR A 307 -1.43 -11.29 -22.23
CA THR A 307 -1.47 -12.48 -21.38
C THR A 307 -2.82 -13.20 -21.37
N GLN A 308 -3.80 -12.72 -22.13
CA GLN A 308 -5.10 -13.39 -22.26
C GLN A 308 -4.93 -14.78 -22.89
N PRO A 309 -5.59 -15.81 -22.34
CA PRO A 309 -5.62 -17.11 -22.98
C PRO A 309 -6.34 -17.03 -24.32
N LYS A 310 -5.81 -17.73 -25.32
CA LYS A 310 -6.48 -17.80 -26.62
C LYS A 310 -7.84 -18.50 -26.47
N PRO A 311 -8.90 -18.00 -27.11
CA PRO A 311 -10.20 -18.70 -27.12
C PRO A 311 -10.06 -20.09 -27.70
N PHE A 312 -10.86 -21.04 -27.19
CA PHE A 312 -10.87 -22.41 -27.68
C PHE A 312 -11.17 -22.44 -29.20
N GLY A 313 -10.35 -23.15 -29.98
CA GLY A 313 -10.51 -23.23 -31.43
C GLY A 313 -9.77 -22.16 -32.27
N ARG A 314 -9.12 -21.16 -31.65
CA ARG A 314 -8.29 -20.17 -32.37
C ARG A 314 -6.83 -20.60 -32.32
N LYS A 315 -6.26 -20.98 -33.48
CA LYS A 315 -4.80 -21.23 -33.65
C LYS A 315 -3.97 -19.95 -33.53
#